data_050d44e0e923666e638bd27ed60e13a9
#
_entry.id   050d44e0e923666e638bd27ed60e13a9
#
_cell.length_a   1.000
_cell.length_b   1.000
_cell.length_c   1.000
_cell.angle_alpha   90.00
_cell.angle_beta   90.00
_cell.angle_gamma   90.00
#
_symmetry.space_group_name_H-M   'P 1'
#
loop_
_entity.id
_entity.type
_entity.pdbx_description
1 polymer ?
#
loop_
_entity_poly.entity_id
_entity_poly.type
_entity_poly.pdbx_seq_one_letter_code
_entity_poly.pdbx_strand_id
1 'polypeptide(L)'
;MNDTTIALDEIDRRILNALQIDASQTNSELAQAVHVSAPTCLRRVKQLTEAGVITRQVAIVAPEKVGARLTAIVEITLDVQASERMDEFERYVSDNDAVLQCYRVSPGPDFVLVVQVADMPAYHALAHRLFAAQANVRNVKTYFSTFRSKFETRIGV
;
A
#
# COMPACT_ATOMS: atom_id res chain seq x y z
N MET A 1 5.68 -13.95 11.75
CA MET A 1 6.40 -13.25 10.64
C MET A 1 7.87 -13.55 10.79
N ASN A 2 8.48 -14.30 9.84
CA ASN A 2 9.93 -14.45 9.82
C ASN A 2 10.51 -13.14 9.27
N ASP A 3 10.99 -12.30 10.17
CA ASP A 3 11.66 -11.04 9.85
C ASP A 3 13.13 -11.32 9.45
N THR A 4 13.29 -12.02 8.31
CA THR A 4 14.62 -12.30 7.76
C THR A 4 15.01 -11.13 6.89
N THR A 5 15.65 -10.14 7.49
CA THR A 5 16.27 -9.04 6.73
C THR A 5 17.29 -9.63 5.79
N ILE A 6 17.06 -9.49 4.47
CA ILE A 6 17.96 -9.98 3.43
C ILE A 6 19.14 -9.01 3.32
N ALA A 7 20.36 -9.53 3.37
CA ALA A 7 21.54 -8.72 3.15
C ALA A 7 21.62 -8.29 1.68
N LEU A 8 21.38 -6.99 1.44
CA LEU A 8 21.47 -6.37 0.12
C LEU A 8 22.89 -5.85 -0.11
N ASP A 9 23.49 -6.23 -1.23
CA ASP A 9 24.76 -5.65 -1.66
C ASP A 9 24.54 -4.32 -2.42
N GLU A 10 25.62 -3.66 -2.80
CA GLU A 10 25.59 -2.36 -3.49
C GLU A 10 24.88 -2.43 -4.85
N ILE A 11 25.00 -3.55 -5.56
CA ILE A 11 24.32 -3.75 -6.86
C ILE A 11 22.82 -3.89 -6.63
N ASP A 12 22.40 -4.68 -5.64
CA ASP A 12 20.99 -4.86 -5.29
C ASP A 12 20.33 -3.51 -4.92
N ARG A 13 21.02 -2.68 -4.12
CA ARG A 13 20.53 -1.34 -3.76
C ARG A 13 20.37 -0.44 -4.98
N ARG A 14 21.33 -0.43 -5.90
CA ARG A 14 21.23 0.34 -7.15
C ARG A 14 20.07 -0.12 -8.02
N ILE A 15 19.87 -1.43 -8.16
CA ILE A 15 18.74 -2.01 -8.90
C ILE A 15 17.43 -1.59 -8.26
N LEU A 16 17.27 -1.76 -6.94
CA LEU A 16 16.04 -1.38 -6.23
C LEU A 16 15.75 0.12 -6.32
N ASN A 17 16.76 0.98 -6.18
CA ASN A 17 16.59 2.42 -6.32
C ASN A 17 16.16 2.82 -7.75
N ALA A 18 16.73 2.20 -8.78
CA ALA A 18 16.36 2.46 -10.17
C ALA A 18 14.92 2.00 -10.47
N LEU A 19 14.56 0.78 -10.06
CA LEU A 19 13.21 0.23 -10.25
C LEU A 19 12.12 0.97 -9.48
N GLN A 20 12.43 1.54 -8.32
CA GLN A 20 11.49 2.39 -7.57
C GLN A 20 11.23 3.75 -8.24
N ILE A 21 12.11 4.20 -9.12
CA ILE A 21 11.93 5.43 -9.91
C ILE A 21 11.15 5.12 -11.18
N ASP A 22 11.60 4.10 -11.93
CA ASP A 22 10.96 3.69 -13.17
C ASP A 22 11.13 2.18 -13.37
N ALA A 23 10.03 1.45 -13.22
CA ALA A 23 9.98 -0.01 -13.43
C ALA A 23 9.61 -0.39 -14.88
N SER A 24 9.40 0.58 -15.79
CA SER A 24 9.10 0.33 -17.20
C SER A 24 10.34 0.08 -18.05
N GLN A 25 11.54 0.30 -17.50
CA GLN A 25 12.81 0.07 -18.16
C GLN A 25 12.98 -1.38 -18.59
N THR A 26 13.54 -1.59 -19.77
CA THR A 26 14.00 -2.91 -20.19
C THR A 26 15.18 -3.38 -19.33
N ASN A 27 15.41 -4.70 -19.29
CA ASN A 27 16.57 -5.22 -18.55
C ASN A 27 17.93 -4.64 -19.04
N SER A 28 18.03 -4.31 -20.33
CA SER A 28 19.24 -3.70 -20.90
C SER A 28 19.43 -2.26 -20.41
N GLU A 29 18.38 -1.46 -20.37
CA GLU A 29 18.41 -0.09 -19.86
C GLU A 29 18.73 -0.07 -18.36
N LEU A 30 18.06 -0.92 -17.57
CA LEU A 30 18.34 -1.07 -16.15
C LEU A 30 19.80 -1.48 -15.90
N ALA A 31 20.31 -2.47 -16.65
CA ALA A 31 21.69 -2.93 -16.52
C ALA A 31 22.71 -1.81 -16.79
N GLN A 32 22.47 -0.97 -17.80
CA GLN A 32 23.28 0.22 -18.09
C GLN A 32 23.20 1.23 -16.95
N ALA A 33 22.00 1.52 -16.46
CA ALA A 33 21.78 2.50 -15.37
C ALA A 33 22.49 2.10 -14.07
N VAL A 34 22.57 0.80 -13.78
CA VAL A 34 23.22 0.29 -12.56
C VAL A 34 24.64 -0.22 -12.77
N HIS A 35 25.19 -0.05 -13.99
CA HIS A 35 26.58 -0.39 -14.38
C HIS A 35 26.93 -1.87 -14.18
N VAL A 36 26.09 -2.78 -14.67
CA VAL A 36 26.34 -4.22 -14.71
C VAL A 36 26.00 -4.80 -16.08
N SER A 37 26.37 -6.07 -16.33
CA SER A 37 25.95 -6.77 -17.55
C SER A 37 24.45 -7.13 -17.50
N ALA A 38 23.79 -7.17 -18.65
CA ALA A 38 22.37 -7.52 -18.73
C ALA A 38 22.03 -8.91 -18.14
N PRO A 39 22.83 -9.97 -18.32
CA PRO A 39 22.61 -11.23 -17.63
C PRO A 39 22.74 -11.14 -16.10
N THR A 40 23.67 -10.34 -15.60
CA THR A 40 23.85 -10.11 -14.16
C THR A 40 22.63 -9.37 -13.60
N CYS A 41 22.17 -8.32 -14.27
CA CYS A 41 21.00 -7.56 -13.89
C CYS A 41 19.76 -8.46 -13.80
N LEU A 42 19.47 -9.20 -14.86
CA LEU A 42 18.31 -10.11 -14.92
C LEU A 42 18.32 -11.12 -13.77
N ARG A 43 19.47 -11.75 -13.51
CA ARG A 43 19.62 -12.72 -12.42
C ARG A 43 19.35 -12.07 -11.05
N ARG A 44 19.87 -10.85 -10.83
CA ARG A 44 19.68 -10.12 -9.57
C ARG A 44 18.22 -9.72 -9.36
N VAL A 45 17.56 -9.14 -10.35
CA VAL A 45 16.13 -8.79 -10.29
C VAL A 45 15.30 -10.03 -9.95
N LYS A 46 15.58 -11.17 -10.62
CA LYS A 46 14.90 -12.42 -10.33
C LYS A 46 15.10 -12.87 -8.88
N GLN A 47 16.34 -12.84 -8.38
CA GLN A 47 16.64 -13.20 -6.98
C GLN A 47 15.91 -12.28 -5.98
N LEU A 48 15.87 -10.96 -6.20
CA LEU A 48 15.17 -10.01 -5.36
C LEU A 48 13.66 -10.25 -5.35
N THR A 49 13.11 -10.65 -6.49
CA THR A 49 11.67 -10.99 -6.60
C THR A 49 11.37 -12.32 -5.92
N GLU A 50 12.16 -13.36 -6.14
CA GLU A 50 12.00 -14.68 -5.49
C GLU A 50 12.17 -14.60 -3.97
N ALA A 51 13.04 -13.70 -3.51
CA ALA A 51 13.25 -13.43 -2.10
C ALA A 51 12.17 -12.52 -1.47
N GLY A 52 11.19 -12.04 -2.26
CA GLY A 52 10.11 -11.17 -1.78
C GLY A 52 10.53 -9.73 -1.46
N VAL A 53 11.75 -9.32 -1.81
CA VAL A 53 12.20 -7.92 -1.66
C VAL A 53 11.46 -7.04 -2.66
N ILE A 54 11.31 -7.51 -3.91
CA ILE A 54 10.40 -6.91 -4.89
C ILE A 54 9.09 -7.70 -4.83
N THR A 55 8.09 -7.12 -4.19
CA THR A 55 6.78 -7.79 -4.02
C THR A 55 5.95 -7.79 -5.28
N ARG A 56 5.97 -6.68 -6.04
CA ARG A 56 5.25 -6.52 -7.32
C ARG A 56 5.72 -5.27 -8.04
N GLN A 57 5.43 -5.20 -9.34
CA GLN A 57 5.58 -4.00 -10.17
C GLN A 57 4.20 -3.58 -10.65
N VAL A 58 3.86 -2.29 -10.50
CA VAL A 58 2.53 -1.76 -10.81
C VAL A 58 2.65 -0.40 -11.51
N ALA A 59 1.68 -0.08 -12.36
CA ALA A 59 1.48 1.29 -12.83
C ALA A 59 0.76 2.11 -11.76
N ILE A 60 1.25 3.30 -11.48
CA ILE A 60 0.56 4.26 -10.61
C ILE A 60 -0.35 5.12 -11.48
N VAL A 61 -1.65 5.05 -11.22
CA VAL A 61 -2.68 5.76 -11.97
C VAL A 61 -3.07 7.03 -11.22
N ALA A 62 -3.26 8.14 -11.96
CA ALA A 62 -3.80 9.38 -11.40
C ALA A 62 -5.30 9.20 -11.08
N PRO A 63 -5.72 9.17 -9.81
CA PRO A 63 -7.09 8.82 -9.44
C PRO A 63 -8.13 9.78 -10.03
N GLU A 64 -7.81 11.07 -10.08
CA GLU A 64 -8.67 12.11 -10.64
C GLU A 64 -8.93 11.95 -12.16
N LYS A 65 -8.04 11.24 -12.87
CA LYS A 65 -8.19 10.96 -14.31
C LYS A 65 -9.14 9.79 -14.59
N VAL A 66 -9.36 8.92 -13.59
CA VAL A 66 -10.21 7.73 -13.69
C VAL A 66 -11.47 7.83 -12.83
N GLY A 67 -11.80 9.03 -12.35
CA GLY A 67 -13.05 9.29 -11.63
C GLY A 67 -13.00 9.01 -10.12
N ALA A 68 -11.89 8.54 -9.57
CA ALA A 68 -11.71 8.33 -8.13
C ALA A 68 -11.21 9.62 -7.46
N ARG A 69 -12.11 10.56 -7.18
CA ARG A 69 -11.76 11.95 -6.83
C ARG A 69 -11.74 12.25 -5.34
N LEU A 70 -12.29 11.36 -4.50
CA LEU A 70 -12.39 11.57 -3.07
C LEU A 70 -11.49 10.58 -2.33
N THR A 71 -10.52 11.11 -1.59
CA THR A 71 -9.69 10.33 -0.67
C THR A 71 -10.14 10.60 0.75
N ALA A 72 -10.43 9.54 1.51
CA ALA A 72 -10.77 9.61 2.92
C ALA A 72 -9.72 8.86 3.76
N ILE A 73 -9.33 9.47 4.89
CA ILE A 73 -8.54 8.83 5.93
C ILE A 73 -9.50 8.52 7.06
N VAL A 74 -9.64 7.24 7.41
CA VAL A 74 -10.68 6.75 8.33
C VAL A 74 -10.02 6.10 9.53
N GLU A 75 -10.28 6.63 10.70
CA GLU A 75 -9.92 6.04 11.99
C GLU A 75 -11.06 5.15 12.48
N ILE A 76 -10.75 3.92 12.85
CA ILE A 76 -11.70 2.95 13.37
C ILE A 76 -11.30 2.54 14.79
N THR A 77 -12.27 2.56 15.69
CA THR A 77 -12.13 2.01 17.03
C THR A 77 -13.14 0.87 17.21
N LEU A 78 -12.68 -0.27 17.66
CA LEU A 78 -13.50 -1.43 17.94
C LEU A 78 -13.96 -1.46 19.40
N ASP A 79 -15.09 -2.11 19.67
CA ASP A 79 -15.54 -2.37 21.04
C ASP A 79 -14.71 -3.46 21.70
N VAL A 80 -14.41 -4.53 20.96
CA VAL A 80 -13.64 -5.69 21.43
C VAL A 80 -12.35 -5.76 20.64
N GLN A 81 -11.22 -5.59 21.35
CA GLN A 81 -9.86 -5.56 20.80
C GLN A 81 -9.13 -6.91 20.95
N ALA A 82 -9.88 -8.01 21.10
CA ALA A 82 -9.28 -9.35 21.05
C ALA A 82 -8.67 -9.61 19.66
N SER A 83 -7.53 -10.31 19.61
CA SER A 83 -6.77 -10.53 18.38
C SER A 83 -7.63 -11.10 17.25
N GLU A 84 -8.49 -12.07 17.57
CA GLU A 84 -9.40 -12.70 16.58
C GLU A 84 -10.37 -11.69 15.95
N ARG A 85 -10.88 -10.74 16.75
CA ARG A 85 -11.80 -9.70 16.29
C ARG A 85 -11.09 -8.65 15.45
N MET A 86 -9.86 -8.32 15.81
CA MET A 86 -9.03 -7.43 15.01
C MET A 86 -8.65 -8.06 13.67
N ASP A 87 -8.26 -9.33 13.66
CA ASP A 87 -7.93 -10.07 12.43
C ASP A 87 -9.15 -10.26 11.51
N GLU A 88 -10.33 -10.46 12.09
CA GLU A 88 -11.60 -10.55 11.35
C GLU A 88 -11.93 -9.22 10.66
N PHE A 89 -11.86 -8.12 11.40
CA PHE A 89 -12.11 -6.79 10.86
C PHE A 89 -11.09 -6.41 9.77
N GLU A 90 -9.80 -6.64 10.02
CA GLU A 90 -8.73 -6.36 9.06
C GLU A 90 -8.94 -7.10 7.73
N ARG A 91 -9.23 -8.39 7.78
CA ARG A 91 -9.55 -9.18 6.57
C ARG A 91 -10.77 -8.63 5.84
N TYR A 92 -11.81 -8.32 6.58
CA TYR A 92 -13.07 -7.81 6.02
C TYR A 92 -12.89 -6.49 5.27
N VAL A 93 -12.15 -5.52 5.83
CA VAL A 93 -11.93 -4.24 5.17
C VAL A 93 -10.91 -4.32 4.04
N SER A 94 -9.88 -5.17 4.19
CA SER A 94 -8.81 -5.34 3.19
C SER A 94 -9.28 -6.05 1.91
N ASP A 95 -10.40 -6.76 1.96
CA ASP A 95 -11.03 -7.40 0.79
C ASP A 95 -11.83 -6.43 -0.08
N ASN A 96 -11.88 -5.15 0.29
CA ASN A 96 -12.63 -4.13 -0.46
C ASN A 96 -11.71 -3.24 -1.29
N ASP A 97 -11.92 -3.20 -2.60
CA ASP A 97 -11.09 -2.46 -3.56
C ASP A 97 -11.01 -0.94 -3.29
N ALA A 98 -12.00 -0.36 -2.61
CA ALA A 98 -11.95 1.04 -2.24
C ALA A 98 -11.01 1.32 -1.06
N VAL A 99 -10.61 0.31 -0.30
CA VAL A 99 -9.64 0.42 0.78
C VAL A 99 -8.24 0.18 0.21
N LEU A 100 -7.51 1.27 0.01
CA LEU A 100 -6.16 1.20 -0.58
C LEU A 100 -5.10 0.80 0.44
N GLN A 101 -5.29 1.17 1.70
CA GLN A 101 -4.35 0.88 2.80
C GLN A 101 -5.14 0.63 4.08
N CYS A 102 -4.64 -0.32 4.88
CA CYS A 102 -5.15 -0.64 6.21
C CYS A 102 -3.96 -0.78 7.15
N TYR A 103 -3.92 0.04 8.18
CA TYR A 103 -2.89 0.00 9.21
C TYR A 103 -3.53 -0.31 10.56
N ARG A 104 -3.00 -1.30 11.27
CA ARG A 104 -3.24 -1.49 12.69
C ARG A 104 -2.31 -0.54 13.45
N VAL A 105 -2.82 0.30 14.33
CA VAL A 105 -2.06 1.38 14.98
C VAL A 105 -2.18 1.36 16.50
N SER A 106 -1.23 2.02 17.18
CA SER A 106 -1.22 2.20 18.63
C SER A 106 -0.22 3.33 19.00
N PRO A 107 -0.54 4.21 19.95
CA PRO A 107 -1.81 4.40 20.63
C PRO A 107 -2.82 5.15 19.76
N GLY A 108 -4.10 5.08 20.09
CA GLY A 108 -5.17 5.84 19.42
C GLY A 108 -6.29 4.92 18.94
N PRO A 109 -6.79 5.08 17.69
CA PRO A 109 -7.72 4.14 17.09
C PRO A 109 -7.08 2.77 16.91
N ASP A 110 -7.87 1.73 16.63
CA ASP A 110 -7.35 0.39 16.35
C ASP A 110 -6.83 0.27 14.92
N PHE A 111 -7.50 0.98 13.99
CA PHE A 111 -7.12 0.98 12.57
C PHE A 111 -7.17 2.37 11.98
N VAL A 112 -6.26 2.60 11.02
CA VAL A 112 -6.31 3.74 10.09
C VAL A 112 -6.37 3.20 8.67
N LEU A 113 -7.41 3.62 7.94
CA LEU A 113 -7.63 3.21 6.55
C LEU A 113 -7.43 4.40 5.62
N VAL A 114 -6.87 4.15 4.45
CA VAL A 114 -6.91 5.09 3.32
C VAL A 114 -7.90 4.54 2.30
N VAL A 115 -8.95 5.30 2.06
CA VAL A 115 -10.08 4.92 1.19
C VAL A 115 -10.14 5.86 0.00
N GLN A 116 -10.42 5.32 -1.18
CA GLN A 116 -10.61 6.10 -2.40
C GLN A 116 -11.92 5.75 -3.09
N VAL A 117 -12.73 6.77 -3.35
CA VAL A 117 -14.05 6.64 -3.99
C VAL A 117 -14.30 7.78 -4.97
N ALA A 118 -15.39 7.70 -5.73
CA ALA A 118 -15.72 8.72 -6.73
C ALA A 118 -16.12 10.06 -6.08
N ASP A 119 -16.98 10.01 -5.06
CA ASP A 119 -17.62 11.18 -4.45
C ASP A 119 -18.14 10.88 -3.03
N MET A 120 -18.80 11.87 -2.41
CA MET A 120 -19.40 11.75 -1.08
C MET A 120 -20.54 10.72 -1.02
N PRO A 121 -21.49 10.64 -1.97
CA PRO A 121 -22.48 9.57 -2.00
C PRO A 121 -21.86 8.17 -2.01
N ALA A 122 -20.82 7.95 -2.81
CA ALA A 122 -20.09 6.67 -2.85
C ALA A 122 -19.40 6.37 -1.51
N TYR A 123 -18.83 7.39 -0.85
CA TYR A 123 -18.26 7.24 0.48
C TYR A 123 -19.33 6.86 1.51
N HIS A 124 -20.48 7.53 1.53
CA HIS A 124 -21.56 7.20 2.47
C HIS A 124 -22.06 5.76 2.31
N ALA A 125 -22.24 5.31 1.06
CA ALA A 125 -22.63 3.92 0.79
C ALA A 125 -21.57 2.93 1.28
N LEU A 126 -20.28 3.23 1.06
CA LEU A 126 -19.17 2.43 1.54
C LEU A 126 -19.13 2.39 3.08
N ALA A 127 -19.18 3.54 3.73
CA ALA A 127 -19.09 3.65 5.19
C ALA A 127 -20.24 2.92 5.89
N HIS A 128 -21.46 3.01 5.35
CA HIS A 128 -22.59 2.25 5.86
C HIS A 128 -22.33 0.74 5.76
N ARG A 129 -21.85 0.25 4.62
CA ARG A 129 -21.60 -1.18 4.41
C ARG A 129 -20.42 -1.70 5.22
N LEU A 130 -19.29 -0.99 5.20
CA LEU A 130 -18.04 -1.48 5.81
C LEU A 130 -17.93 -1.20 7.31
N PHE A 131 -18.56 -0.15 7.81
CA PHE A 131 -18.35 0.30 9.18
C PHE A 131 -19.63 0.24 10.01
N ALA A 132 -20.72 0.92 9.58
CA ALA A 132 -21.95 1.02 10.37
C ALA A 132 -22.67 -0.34 10.52
N ALA A 133 -22.54 -1.23 9.56
CA ALA A 133 -23.11 -2.58 9.63
C ALA A 133 -22.31 -3.56 10.50
N GLN A 134 -21.11 -3.18 10.96
CA GLN A 134 -20.25 -4.04 11.78
C GLN A 134 -20.52 -3.84 13.28
N ALA A 135 -21.00 -4.90 13.92
CA ALA A 135 -21.38 -4.84 15.34
C ALA A 135 -20.22 -4.51 16.28
N ASN A 136 -18.96 -4.81 15.88
CA ASN A 136 -17.78 -4.55 16.69
C ASN A 136 -17.16 -3.16 16.45
N VAL A 137 -17.70 -2.36 15.53
CA VAL A 137 -17.22 -0.99 15.29
C VAL A 137 -17.91 -0.03 16.27
N ARG A 138 -17.12 0.51 17.20
CA ARG A 138 -17.60 1.47 18.21
C ARG A 138 -17.60 2.90 17.70
N ASN A 139 -16.53 3.29 16.99
CA ASN A 139 -16.38 4.66 16.52
C ASN A 139 -15.69 4.71 15.17
N VAL A 140 -16.14 5.62 14.33
CA VAL A 140 -15.57 5.94 13.02
C VAL A 140 -15.34 7.43 12.94
N LYS A 141 -14.10 7.85 12.68
CA LYS A 141 -13.75 9.24 12.45
C LYS A 141 -13.12 9.37 11.07
N THR A 142 -13.66 10.25 10.24
CA THR A 142 -13.24 10.40 8.85
C THR A 142 -12.73 11.79 8.58
N TYR A 143 -11.59 11.85 7.89
CA TYR A 143 -11.01 13.06 7.33
C TYR A 143 -11.02 12.96 5.82
N PHE A 144 -11.55 13.98 5.15
CA PHE A 144 -11.50 14.05 3.70
C PHE A 144 -10.30 14.88 3.27
N SER A 145 -9.49 14.30 2.39
CA SER A 145 -8.34 15.01 1.84
C SER A 145 -8.82 16.15 0.94
N THR A 146 -8.46 17.37 1.28
CA THR A 146 -8.72 18.56 0.45
C THR A 146 -7.62 18.78 -0.57
N PHE A 147 -6.40 18.33 -0.26
CA PHE A 147 -5.24 18.42 -1.14
C PHE A 147 -4.19 17.38 -0.76
N ARG A 148 -3.60 16.72 -1.74
CA ARG A 148 -2.50 15.77 -1.57
C ARG A 148 -1.21 16.39 -2.09
N SER A 149 -0.39 16.93 -1.20
CA SER A 149 0.88 17.60 -1.55
C SER A 149 1.98 16.64 -1.98
N LYS A 150 1.95 15.38 -1.50
CA LYS A 150 2.93 14.35 -1.84
C LYS A 150 2.29 12.97 -1.87
N PHE A 151 2.67 12.19 -2.85
CA PHE A 151 2.41 10.75 -2.92
C PHE A 151 3.69 10.09 -3.47
N GLU A 152 4.34 9.31 -2.66
CA GLU A 152 5.59 8.62 -3.00
C GLU A 152 5.55 7.21 -2.42
N THR A 153 5.86 6.23 -3.23
CA THR A 153 5.92 4.81 -2.82
C THR A 153 7.36 4.36 -2.58
N ARG A 154 8.34 5.18 -2.98
CA ARG A 154 9.76 4.87 -2.85
C ARG A 154 10.22 4.94 -1.39
N ILE A 155 10.91 3.90 -0.95
CA ILE A 155 11.60 3.82 0.33
C ILE A 155 13.12 3.86 0.13
N GLY A 156 13.86 4.35 1.12
CA GLY A 156 15.33 4.31 1.10
C GLY A 156 15.84 2.88 1.30
N VAL A 157 16.75 2.44 0.44
CA VAL A 157 17.41 1.11 0.51
C VAL A 157 18.93 1.23 0.40
#